data_e9dadfcdb1ce9172e85af364de495f90
#
_entry.id   e9dadfcdb1ce9172e85af364de495f90
#
_cell.length_a   1.000
_cell.length_b   1.000
_cell.length_c   1.000
_cell.angle_alpha   90.00
_cell.angle_beta   90.00
_cell.angle_gamma   90.00
#
_symmetry.space_group_name_H-M   'P 1'
#
loop_
_entity.id
_entity.type
_entity.pdbx_description
1 polymer ?
#
loop_
_entity_poly.entity_id
_entity_poly.type
_entity_poly.pdbx_seq_one_letter_code
_entity_poly.pdbx_strand_id
1 'polypeptide(L)'
;YEEIQDTEEMLVHPLLRDQGNSAYVRDTGKFHGGMLEWGFYEDKNPRLVDPEDIGNPDKTMLSDSMRYLELEEIAEPLEKAFETTPILSELGWDEKSSFNGLLSVTADAGSLIGESPEVRGFWLCEAVWVKDGPGCARLCAEAMVNGKTQVDMHSFDISRFYPHQKE
;
A
#
# COMPACT_ATOMS: atom_id res chain seq x y z
N TYR A 1 10.74 -0.01 23.07
CA TYR A 1 11.04 -1.30 22.44
C TYR A 1 11.31 -2.27 23.57
N GLU A 2 10.35 -3.13 23.92
CA GLU A 2 10.64 -4.30 24.74
C GLU A 2 11.51 -5.24 23.90
N GLU A 3 12.60 -5.73 24.48
CA GLU A 3 13.42 -6.75 23.85
C GLU A 3 12.54 -7.95 23.50
N ILE A 4 12.51 -8.30 22.23
CA ILE A 4 11.83 -9.50 21.75
C ILE A 4 12.64 -10.69 22.26
N GLN A 5 12.23 -11.22 23.41
CA GLN A 5 12.99 -12.25 24.12
C GLN A 5 12.76 -13.68 23.61
N ASP A 6 11.75 -13.91 22.77
CA ASP A 6 11.41 -15.26 22.33
C ASP A 6 10.96 -15.28 20.87
N THR A 7 11.86 -15.60 19.96
CA THR A 7 11.60 -15.67 18.52
C THR A 7 10.83 -16.93 18.11
N GLU A 8 10.81 -17.98 18.94
CA GLU A 8 10.10 -19.23 18.64
C GLU A 8 8.57 -19.07 18.68
N GLU A 9 8.06 -18.02 19.31
CA GLU A 9 6.65 -17.76 19.42
C GLU A 9 6.10 -16.67 18.46
N MET A 10 6.94 -16.09 17.61
CA MET A 10 6.57 -14.90 16.86
C MET A 10 5.76 -15.19 15.59
N LEU A 11 6.19 -16.13 14.80
CA LEU A 11 5.55 -16.48 13.53
C LEU A 11 5.48 -18.00 13.40
N VAL A 12 4.28 -18.53 13.34
CA VAL A 12 4.03 -19.98 13.22
C VAL A 12 3.92 -20.39 11.76
N HIS A 13 3.46 -19.51 10.89
CA HIS A 13 3.18 -19.80 9.50
C HIS A 13 3.99 -18.91 8.55
N PRO A 14 4.41 -19.44 7.39
CA PRO A 14 5.07 -18.64 6.39
C PRO A 14 4.11 -17.62 5.77
N LEU A 15 4.65 -16.50 5.28
CA LEU A 15 3.92 -15.61 4.39
C LEU A 15 3.61 -16.35 3.08
N LEU A 16 2.34 -16.38 2.72
CA LEU A 16 1.89 -16.93 1.45
C LEU A 16 1.46 -15.79 0.53
N ARG A 17 1.93 -15.80 -0.70
CA ARG A 17 1.51 -14.86 -1.73
C ARG A 17 1.06 -15.59 -2.97
N ASP A 18 -0.20 -15.40 -3.33
CA ASP A 18 -0.81 -15.91 -4.56
C ASP A 18 -0.85 -14.77 -5.59
N GLN A 19 0.14 -14.76 -6.48
CA GLN A 19 0.27 -13.74 -7.52
C GLN A 19 -0.86 -13.82 -8.56
N GLY A 20 -1.36 -15.03 -8.83
CA GLY A 20 -2.43 -15.25 -9.82
C GLY A 20 -3.76 -14.65 -9.39
N ASN A 21 -4.01 -14.63 -8.10
CA ASN A 21 -5.24 -14.12 -7.49
C ASN A 21 -5.05 -12.80 -6.74
N SER A 22 -3.89 -12.17 -6.88
CA SER A 22 -3.56 -10.91 -6.21
C SER A 22 -3.80 -10.92 -4.70
N ALA A 23 -3.59 -12.09 -4.07
CA ALA A 23 -3.85 -12.31 -2.67
C ALA A 23 -2.58 -12.58 -1.87
N TYR A 24 -2.59 -12.24 -0.61
CA TYR A 24 -1.57 -12.67 0.34
C TYR A 24 -2.19 -13.02 1.69
N VAL A 25 -1.52 -13.92 2.40
CA VAL A 25 -1.86 -14.29 3.78
C VAL A 25 -0.59 -14.23 4.62
N ARG A 26 -0.66 -13.61 5.77
CA ARG A 26 0.43 -13.59 6.73
C ARG A 26 -0.04 -13.86 8.15
N ASP A 27 0.83 -14.50 8.92
CA ASP A 27 0.67 -14.61 10.36
C ASP A 27 1.05 -13.29 11.02
N THR A 28 0.20 -12.76 11.87
CA THR A 28 0.48 -11.52 12.61
C THR A 28 1.25 -11.78 13.90
N GLY A 29 1.49 -13.05 14.24
CA GLY A 29 2.16 -13.46 15.46
C GLY A 29 1.38 -13.13 16.75
N LYS A 30 1.92 -13.55 17.88
CA LYS A 30 1.29 -13.34 19.19
C LYS A 30 1.07 -11.88 19.54
N PHE A 31 1.88 -10.95 19.07
CA PHE A 31 1.75 -9.52 19.34
C PHE A 31 0.42 -8.92 18.85
N HIS A 32 -0.17 -9.52 17.83
CA HIS A 32 -1.44 -9.09 17.27
C HIS A 32 -2.56 -10.11 17.50
N GLY A 33 -2.45 -10.93 18.55
CA GLY A 33 -3.49 -11.87 18.94
C GLY A 33 -3.48 -13.21 18.20
N GLY A 34 -2.42 -13.51 17.42
CA GLY A 34 -2.28 -14.79 16.71
C GLY A 34 -3.26 -14.96 15.56
N MET A 35 -3.61 -13.89 14.87
CA MET A 35 -4.52 -13.90 13.74
C MET A 35 -3.78 -14.10 12.42
N LEU A 36 -4.47 -14.61 11.41
CA LEU A 36 -4.04 -14.54 10.03
C LEU A 36 -4.63 -13.28 9.39
N GLU A 37 -3.77 -12.45 8.82
CA GLU A 37 -4.17 -11.28 8.06
C GLU A 37 -4.18 -11.62 6.57
N TRP A 38 -5.26 -11.26 5.90
CA TRP A 38 -5.40 -11.42 4.46
C TRP A 38 -5.45 -10.07 3.81
N GLY A 39 -4.82 -9.97 2.65
CA GLY A 39 -4.91 -8.80 1.83
C GLY A 39 -5.11 -9.18 0.37
N PHE A 40 -5.80 -8.30 -0.34
CA PHE A 40 -6.03 -8.41 -1.77
C PHE A 40 -5.58 -7.13 -2.44
N TYR A 41 -5.03 -7.28 -3.64
CA TYR A 41 -4.71 -6.17 -4.52
C TYR A 41 -5.69 -6.17 -5.68
N GLU A 42 -6.35 -5.09 -5.93
CA GLU A 42 -7.21 -4.94 -7.09
C GLU A 42 -6.37 -4.53 -8.30
N ASP A 43 -5.80 -5.52 -9.01
CA ASP A 43 -4.88 -5.26 -10.13
C ASP A 43 -5.59 -4.91 -11.44
N LYS A 44 -6.85 -5.32 -11.62
CA LYS A 44 -7.47 -5.30 -12.96
C LYS A 44 -8.31 -4.05 -13.25
N ASN A 45 -8.96 -3.49 -12.26
CA ASN A 45 -9.76 -2.27 -12.38
C ASN A 45 -9.80 -1.54 -11.03
N PRO A 46 -8.72 -0.86 -10.64
CA PRO A 46 -8.74 -0.09 -9.39
C PRO A 46 -9.84 0.97 -9.48
N ARG A 47 -10.69 1.01 -8.47
CA ARG A 47 -11.71 2.04 -8.37
C ARG A 47 -11.06 3.36 -7.99
N LEU A 48 -11.16 4.35 -8.85
CA LEU A 48 -10.72 5.70 -8.52
C LEU A 48 -11.65 6.28 -7.44
N VAL A 49 -11.05 6.85 -6.43
CA VAL A 49 -11.77 7.57 -5.37
C VAL A 49 -11.86 9.03 -5.78
N ASP A 50 -13.06 9.60 -5.70
CA ASP A 50 -13.23 11.03 -5.94
C ASP A 50 -12.45 11.81 -4.87
N PRO A 51 -11.60 12.78 -5.23
CA PRO A 51 -10.88 13.60 -4.27
C PRO A 51 -11.77 14.26 -3.21
N GLU A 52 -13.03 14.59 -3.56
CA GLU A 52 -14.00 15.16 -2.61
C GLU A 52 -14.49 14.17 -1.57
N ASP A 53 -14.29 12.86 -1.79
CA ASP A 53 -14.67 11.81 -0.85
C ASP A 53 -13.55 11.52 0.17
N ILE A 54 -12.32 11.92 -0.13
CA ILE A 54 -11.17 11.71 0.77
C ILE A 54 -11.35 12.58 2.02
N GLY A 55 -11.34 11.94 3.19
CA GLY A 55 -11.51 12.62 4.46
C GLY A 55 -12.94 13.13 4.74
N ASN A 56 -13.92 12.77 3.91
CA ASN A 56 -15.30 13.16 4.11
C ASN A 56 -16.00 12.17 5.07
N PRO A 57 -16.37 12.59 6.30
CA PRO A 57 -16.96 11.69 7.31
C PRO A 57 -18.38 11.22 6.93
N ASP A 58 -19.06 11.91 6.02
CA ASP A 58 -20.39 11.53 5.54
C ASP A 58 -20.34 10.44 4.45
N LYS A 59 -19.17 10.17 3.95
CA LYS A 59 -18.89 9.08 3.01
C LYS A 59 -18.27 7.92 3.77
N THR A 60 -18.54 6.74 3.48
CA THR A 60 -18.11 5.47 4.10
C THR A 60 -16.60 5.34 4.44
N MET A 61 -15.98 6.43 4.86
CA MET A 61 -14.57 6.51 5.22
C MET A 61 -14.37 6.24 6.71
N LEU A 62 -13.47 5.31 7.03
CA LEU A 62 -12.97 5.08 8.39
C LEU A 62 -11.97 6.16 8.81
N SER A 63 -11.20 6.66 7.85
CA SER A 63 -10.21 7.73 7.99
C SER A 63 -9.93 8.35 6.62
N ASP A 64 -9.04 9.33 6.57
CA ASP A 64 -8.64 9.99 5.32
C ASP A 64 -8.05 9.03 4.26
N SER A 65 -7.56 7.87 4.68
CA SER A 65 -6.91 6.89 3.80
C SER A 65 -7.55 5.49 3.83
N MET A 66 -8.62 5.29 4.59
CA MET A 66 -9.26 3.98 4.75
C MET A 66 -10.78 4.07 4.62
N ARG A 67 -11.37 3.06 3.98
CA ARG A 67 -12.81 2.86 3.89
C ARG A 67 -13.19 1.57 4.59
N TYR A 68 -14.49 1.43 4.89
CA TYR A 68 -15.03 0.13 5.23
C TYR A 68 -14.85 -0.83 4.05
N LEU A 69 -14.56 -2.08 4.38
CA LEU A 69 -14.48 -3.14 3.39
C LEU A 69 -15.91 -3.55 3.00
N GLU A 70 -16.16 -3.58 1.69
CA GLU A 70 -17.38 -4.15 1.11
C GLU A 70 -17.02 -5.54 0.56
N LEU A 71 -17.63 -6.60 1.11
CA LEU A 71 -17.28 -7.98 0.76
C LEU A 71 -17.49 -8.29 -0.72
N GLU A 72 -18.43 -7.64 -1.36
CA GLU A 72 -18.68 -7.78 -2.79
C GLU A 72 -17.47 -7.38 -3.64
N GLU A 73 -16.66 -6.43 -3.17
CA GLU A 73 -15.45 -5.98 -3.88
C GLU A 73 -14.36 -7.05 -3.93
N ILE A 74 -14.34 -7.94 -2.94
CA ILE A 74 -13.33 -9.00 -2.81
C ILE A 74 -13.89 -10.42 -2.99
N ALA A 75 -15.14 -10.59 -3.36
CA ALA A 75 -15.80 -11.90 -3.41
C ALA A 75 -15.04 -12.89 -4.32
N GLU A 76 -14.70 -12.49 -5.54
CA GLU A 76 -13.97 -13.36 -6.47
C GLU A 76 -12.56 -13.73 -5.97
N PRO A 77 -11.69 -12.79 -5.58
CA PRO A 77 -10.38 -13.14 -5.04
C PRO A 77 -10.46 -13.92 -3.72
N LEU A 78 -11.49 -13.72 -2.90
CA LEU A 78 -11.71 -14.47 -1.68
C LEU A 78 -12.06 -15.93 -1.97
N GLU A 79 -12.96 -16.20 -2.91
CA GLU A 79 -13.28 -17.58 -3.34
C GLU A 79 -12.04 -18.33 -3.82
N LYS A 80 -11.22 -17.68 -4.65
CA LYS A 80 -9.96 -18.26 -5.12
C LYS A 80 -8.95 -18.48 -4.00
N ALA A 81 -8.90 -17.60 -3.00
CA ALA A 81 -8.06 -17.78 -1.82
C ALA A 81 -8.49 -19.01 -1.01
N PHE A 82 -9.78 -19.30 -0.91
CA PHE A 82 -10.28 -20.52 -0.28
C PHE A 82 -9.94 -21.79 -1.06
N GLU A 83 -9.92 -21.71 -2.39
CA GLU A 83 -9.49 -22.87 -3.22
C GLU A 83 -8.01 -23.19 -3.00
N THR A 84 -7.16 -22.17 -2.90
CA THR A 84 -5.71 -22.35 -2.72
C THR A 84 -5.31 -22.63 -1.27
N THR A 85 -6.09 -22.15 -0.32
CA THR A 85 -5.82 -22.29 1.11
C THR A 85 -7.11 -22.58 1.87
N PRO A 86 -7.64 -23.82 1.77
CA PRO A 86 -8.97 -24.17 2.29
C PRO A 86 -9.18 -23.92 3.76
N ILE A 87 -8.12 -24.03 4.59
CA ILE A 87 -8.20 -23.78 6.04
C ILE A 87 -8.76 -22.37 6.36
N LEU A 88 -8.56 -21.42 5.45
CA LEU A 88 -9.03 -20.07 5.66
C LEU A 88 -10.57 -19.96 5.73
N SER A 89 -11.28 -20.82 5.02
CA SER A 89 -12.75 -20.88 5.08
C SER A 89 -13.29 -21.33 6.43
N GLU A 90 -12.46 -21.97 7.24
CA GLU A 90 -12.82 -22.52 8.55
C GLU A 90 -12.54 -21.54 9.70
N LEU A 91 -11.69 -20.53 9.48
CA LEU A 91 -11.20 -19.65 10.56
C LEU A 91 -12.16 -18.53 10.95
N GLY A 92 -13.19 -18.29 10.17
CA GLY A 92 -14.09 -17.16 10.40
C GLY A 92 -13.47 -15.82 9.96
N TRP A 93 -14.23 -14.78 10.14
CA TRP A 93 -13.93 -13.44 9.64
C TRP A 93 -14.13 -12.38 10.73
N ASP A 94 -13.17 -11.51 10.93
CA ASP A 94 -13.32 -10.33 11.77
C ASP A 94 -13.61 -9.08 10.93
N GLU A 95 -14.89 -8.81 10.70
CA GLU A 95 -15.34 -7.67 9.93
C GLU A 95 -14.90 -6.33 10.55
N LYS A 96 -14.78 -6.25 11.87
CA LYS A 96 -14.48 -5.01 12.57
C LYS A 96 -13.03 -4.54 12.38
N SER A 97 -12.12 -5.47 12.17
CA SER A 97 -10.72 -5.17 11.90
C SER A 97 -10.41 -5.03 10.42
N SER A 98 -11.40 -5.30 9.57
CA SER A 98 -11.23 -5.27 8.11
C SER A 98 -11.43 -3.88 7.55
N PHE A 99 -10.62 -3.51 6.58
CA PHE A 99 -10.71 -2.21 5.91
C PHE A 99 -10.21 -2.27 4.47
N ASN A 100 -10.61 -1.30 3.68
CA ASN A 100 -10.11 -1.05 2.34
C ASN A 100 -9.23 0.21 2.36
N GLY A 101 -7.94 0.06 2.05
CA GLY A 101 -6.96 1.15 2.04
C GLY A 101 -6.89 1.84 0.69
N LEU A 102 -6.67 3.16 0.71
CA LEU A 102 -6.39 3.93 -0.50
C LEU A 102 -4.94 3.74 -0.93
N LEU A 103 -4.73 3.56 -2.22
CA LEU A 103 -3.40 3.54 -2.84
C LEU A 103 -3.21 4.83 -3.66
N SER A 104 -2.06 5.47 -3.48
CA SER A 104 -1.60 6.52 -4.37
C SER A 104 -0.86 5.89 -5.55
N VAL A 105 -1.37 6.09 -6.76
CA VAL A 105 -0.82 5.47 -7.97
C VAL A 105 -0.68 6.52 -9.06
N THR A 106 0.51 6.60 -9.64
CA THR A 106 0.78 7.45 -10.81
C THR A 106 0.42 6.75 -12.10
N ALA A 107 0.38 7.47 -13.22
CA ALA A 107 0.04 6.93 -14.52
C ALA A 107 0.99 5.80 -15.00
N ASP A 108 2.25 5.80 -14.55
CA ASP A 108 3.26 4.79 -14.86
C ASP A 108 3.56 3.84 -13.69
N ALA A 109 2.77 3.92 -12.61
CA ALA A 109 2.96 3.19 -11.35
C ALA A 109 4.32 3.43 -10.66
N GLY A 110 5.09 4.43 -11.08
CA GLY A 110 6.35 4.83 -10.46
C GLY A 110 6.16 5.91 -9.41
N SER A 111 7.00 5.93 -8.37
CA SER A 111 6.96 6.96 -7.35
C SER A 111 7.29 8.35 -7.91
N LEU A 112 6.83 9.40 -7.23
CA LEU A 112 7.17 10.80 -7.50
C LEU A 112 8.07 11.30 -6.39
N ILE A 113 9.33 11.61 -6.70
CA ILE A 113 10.30 12.11 -5.73
C ILE A 113 11.06 13.28 -6.35
N GLY A 114 11.01 14.42 -5.70
CA GLY A 114 11.76 15.59 -6.16
C GLY A 114 11.06 16.91 -5.89
N GLU A 115 11.72 18.00 -6.25
CA GLU A 115 11.15 19.35 -6.18
C GLU A 115 10.20 19.58 -7.36
N SER A 116 9.05 20.20 -7.08
CA SER A 116 8.13 20.61 -8.13
C SER A 116 8.80 21.63 -9.07
N PRO A 117 8.75 21.42 -10.39
CA PRO A 117 9.27 22.38 -11.34
C PRO A 117 8.46 23.68 -11.41
N GLU A 118 7.23 23.68 -10.89
CA GLU A 118 6.33 24.83 -10.91
C GLU A 118 6.38 25.66 -9.63
N VAL A 119 6.64 25.00 -8.49
CA VAL A 119 6.60 25.67 -7.18
C VAL A 119 7.90 25.40 -6.45
N ARG A 120 8.79 26.39 -6.45
CA ARG A 120 10.06 26.30 -5.75
C ARG A 120 9.86 26.04 -4.25
N GLY A 121 10.61 25.09 -3.70
CA GLY A 121 10.55 24.69 -2.30
C GLY A 121 9.43 23.70 -1.98
N PHE A 122 8.59 23.35 -2.96
CA PHE A 122 7.59 22.31 -2.82
C PHE A 122 8.16 20.96 -3.29
N TRP A 123 8.30 20.04 -2.34
CA TRP A 123 8.90 18.73 -2.56
C TRP A 123 7.86 17.64 -2.49
N LEU A 124 7.98 16.68 -3.38
CA LEU A 124 7.12 15.50 -3.49
C LEU A 124 7.88 14.24 -3.04
N CYS A 125 7.20 13.38 -2.33
CA CYS A 125 7.60 11.99 -2.06
C CYS A 125 6.32 11.16 -2.00
N GLU A 126 5.71 10.95 -3.18
CA GLU A 126 4.35 10.44 -3.35
C GLU A 126 4.33 9.13 -4.13
N ALA A 127 3.20 8.42 -4.07
CA ALA A 127 3.01 7.12 -4.71
C ALA A 127 4.12 6.12 -4.37
N VAL A 128 4.58 6.17 -3.12
CA VAL A 128 5.66 5.32 -2.61
C VAL A 128 5.06 4.08 -1.96
N TRP A 129 5.43 2.94 -2.47
CA TRP A 129 5.01 1.66 -1.87
C TRP A 129 5.67 1.46 -0.51
N VAL A 130 4.96 0.80 0.41
CA VAL A 130 5.44 0.58 1.79
C VAL A 130 6.88 0.01 1.84
N LYS A 131 7.19 -0.94 0.97
CA LYS A 131 8.52 -1.56 0.87
C LYS A 131 9.63 -0.58 0.45
N ASP A 132 9.29 0.46 -0.31
CA ASP A 132 10.22 1.42 -0.89
C ASP A 132 10.35 2.69 -0.02
N GLY A 133 9.47 2.85 0.97
CA GLY A 133 9.37 4.05 1.81
C GLY A 133 10.70 4.56 2.39
N PRO A 134 11.49 3.73 3.08
CA PRO A 134 12.75 4.17 3.67
C PRO A 134 13.78 4.64 2.63
N GLY A 135 13.85 3.96 1.48
CA GLY A 135 14.75 4.32 0.38
C GLY A 135 14.36 5.63 -0.28
N CYS A 136 13.07 5.77 -0.63
CA CYS A 136 12.51 6.96 -1.25
C CYS A 136 12.65 8.19 -0.35
N ALA A 137 12.31 8.07 0.93
CA ALA A 137 12.44 9.13 1.91
C ALA A 137 13.90 9.61 2.05
N ARG A 138 14.85 8.67 2.09
CA ARG A 138 16.28 8.99 2.14
C ARG A 138 16.72 9.78 0.89
N LEU A 139 16.36 9.31 -0.30
CA LEU A 139 16.73 9.98 -1.56
C LEU A 139 16.11 11.38 -1.64
N CYS A 140 14.85 11.53 -1.23
CA CYS A 140 14.21 12.84 -1.16
C CYS A 140 14.97 13.79 -0.22
N ALA A 141 15.32 13.35 0.97
CA ALA A 141 16.08 14.14 1.94
C ALA A 141 17.50 14.49 1.43
N GLU A 142 18.20 13.55 0.79
CA GLU A 142 19.50 13.82 0.16
C GLU A 142 19.41 14.91 -0.90
N ALA A 143 18.39 14.83 -1.78
CA ALA A 143 18.14 15.82 -2.81
C ALA A 143 17.85 17.21 -2.21
N MET A 144 17.00 17.27 -1.21
CA MET A 144 16.66 18.52 -0.50
C MET A 144 17.87 19.20 0.13
N VAL A 145 18.76 18.43 0.77
CA VAL A 145 19.90 18.97 1.54
C VAL A 145 21.09 19.25 0.63
N ASN A 146 21.38 18.37 -0.32
CA ASN A 146 22.62 18.40 -1.10
C ASN A 146 22.42 18.89 -2.55
N GLY A 147 21.17 19.08 -2.99
CA GLY A 147 20.83 19.38 -4.38
C GLY A 147 21.10 18.23 -5.37
N LYS A 148 21.50 17.07 -4.88
CA LYS A 148 21.79 15.86 -5.68
C LYS A 148 21.72 14.62 -4.81
N THR A 149 21.57 13.48 -5.47
CA THR A 149 21.56 12.15 -4.86
C THR A 149 22.69 11.28 -5.39
N GLN A 150 23.02 10.20 -4.69
CA GLN A 150 23.99 9.19 -5.16
C GLN A 150 23.40 8.29 -6.25
N VAL A 151 22.09 8.21 -6.32
CA VAL A 151 21.32 7.40 -7.29
C VAL A 151 20.69 8.33 -8.30
N ASP A 152 20.64 7.94 -9.55
CA ASP A 152 19.91 8.67 -10.59
C ASP A 152 18.41 8.70 -10.26
N MET A 153 17.88 9.91 -10.12
CA MET A 153 16.48 10.15 -9.76
C MET A 153 15.59 10.49 -10.96
N HIS A 154 16.13 10.49 -12.17
CA HIS A 154 15.39 10.93 -13.36
C HIS A 154 14.06 10.18 -13.54
N SER A 155 14.03 8.87 -13.28
CA SER A 155 12.81 8.07 -13.38
C SER A 155 11.76 8.35 -12.29
N PHE A 156 12.12 9.09 -11.25
CA PHE A 156 11.22 9.47 -10.16
C PHE A 156 10.77 10.92 -10.24
N ASP A 157 11.41 11.74 -11.08
CA ASP A 157 11.12 13.16 -11.23
C ASP A 157 9.73 13.36 -11.84
N ILE A 158 8.95 14.27 -11.26
CA ILE A 158 7.62 14.62 -11.78
C ILE A 158 7.68 15.17 -13.20
N SER A 159 8.77 15.82 -13.58
CA SER A 159 8.97 16.38 -14.91
C SER A 159 8.95 15.33 -16.03
N ARG A 160 9.06 14.02 -15.68
CA ARG A 160 8.92 12.93 -16.66
C ARG A 160 7.54 12.90 -17.35
N PHE A 161 6.53 13.51 -16.73
CA PHE A 161 5.19 13.63 -17.32
C PHE A 161 4.98 14.89 -18.16
N TYR A 162 5.82 15.92 -18.00
CA TYR A 162 5.62 17.20 -18.66
C TYR A 162 5.81 17.22 -20.18
N PRO A 163 6.72 16.42 -20.78
CA PRO A 163 6.90 16.41 -22.23
C PRO A 163 5.63 16.04 -22.98
N HIS A 164 4.77 15.26 -22.37
CA HIS A 164 3.51 14.79 -22.98
C HIS A 164 2.35 15.78 -22.78
N GLN A 165 2.52 16.81 -21.98
CA GLN A 165 1.51 17.84 -21.75
C GLN A 165 1.73 19.11 -22.56
N LYS A 166 2.83 19.21 -23.29
CA LYS A 166 3.20 20.38 -24.10
C LYS A 166 2.91 20.23 -25.59
N GLU A 167 2.39 19.09 -26.01
CA GLU A 167 1.85 18.83 -27.34
C GLU A 167 0.31 18.84 -27.31
#